data_628f18f69a707b45d8e2b82675abbf7a
#
_entry.id   628f18f69a707b45d8e2b82675abbf7a
#
_cell.length_a   1.000
_cell.length_b   1.000
_cell.length_c   1.000
_cell.angle_alpha   90.00
_cell.angle_beta   90.00
_cell.angle_gamma   90.00
#
_symmetry.space_group_name_H-M   'P 1'
#
loop_
_entity.id
_entity.type
_entity.pdbx_description
1 polymer ?
#
loop_
_entity_poly.entity_id
_entity_poly.type
_entity_poly.pdbx_seq_one_letter_code
_entity_poly.pdbx_strand_id
1 'polypeptide(L)'
;MMRQRLEMLRRLVSLYAAVEEMHSTELHQMTAAVHEARQAIVVEQDMTKSVRIDGHSALAIGDRVGWMISETQQETSVWRRRRLEQVREEREQLNDAARQQFMESRLKREQMEHVFDEVSAWAEIEEGRRMQAVSDDRFLARRRWTEAKEKIRVDQEMKSS
;
A
#
# COMPACT_ATOMS: atom_id res chain seq x y z
N MET A 1 -23.21 20.78 1.78
CA MET A 1 -22.67 20.06 0.60
C MET A 1 -21.17 19.76 0.70
N MET A 2 -20.30 20.75 1.01
CA MET A 2 -18.83 20.55 1.07
C MET A 2 -18.37 19.52 2.12
N ARG A 3 -18.92 19.57 3.33
CA ARG A 3 -18.61 18.58 4.40
C ARG A 3 -18.95 17.13 4.01
N GLN A 4 -20.07 16.92 3.35
CA GLN A 4 -20.45 15.57 2.86
C GLN A 4 -19.50 15.07 1.78
N ARG A 5 -19.01 15.95 0.90
CA ARG A 5 -18.03 15.62 -0.14
C ARG A 5 -16.69 15.22 0.47
N LEU A 6 -16.21 15.96 1.47
CA LEU A 6 -14.98 15.63 2.20
C LEU A 6 -15.10 14.29 2.94
N GLU A 7 -16.24 14.02 3.55
CA GLU A 7 -16.47 12.75 4.23
C GLU A 7 -16.48 11.56 3.25
N MET A 8 -17.10 11.73 2.08
CA MET A 8 -17.04 10.72 1.00
C MET A 8 -15.61 10.48 0.52
N LEU A 9 -14.83 11.54 0.28
CA LEU A 9 -13.44 11.43 -0.15
C LEU A 9 -12.59 10.73 0.92
N ARG A 10 -12.77 11.05 2.20
CA ARG A 10 -12.09 10.37 3.31
C ARG A 10 -12.39 8.87 3.32
N ARG A 11 -13.64 8.48 3.11
CA ARG A 11 -14.03 7.07 3.02
C ARG A 11 -13.39 6.36 1.81
N LEU A 12 -13.27 7.06 0.67
CA LEU A 12 -12.60 6.53 -0.52
C LEU A 12 -11.10 6.33 -0.27
N VAL A 13 -10.41 7.30 0.34
CA VAL A 13 -9.00 7.17 0.73
C VAL A 13 -8.80 5.96 1.66
N SER A 14 -9.66 5.82 2.67
CA SER A 14 -9.63 4.66 3.57
C SER A 14 -9.86 3.33 2.85
N LEU A 15 -10.75 3.29 1.86
CA LEU A 15 -11.01 2.11 1.03
C LEU A 15 -9.78 1.74 0.19
N TYR A 16 -9.16 2.72 -0.48
CA TYR A 16 -7.95 2.48 -1.28
C TYR A 16 -6.76 2.05 -0.40
N ALA A 17 -6.63 2.58 0.82
CA ALA A 17 -5.63 2.12 1.78
C ALA A 17 -5.85 0.65 2.18
N ALA A 18 -7.10 0.23 2.40
CA ALA A 18 -7.42 -1.17 2.69
C ALA A 18 -7.12 -2.11 1.51
N VAL A 19 -7.38 -1.66 0.27
CA VAL A 19 -7.05 -2.41 -0.95
C VAL A 19 -5.53 -2.54 -1.13
N GLU A 20 -4.76 -1.48 -0.88
CA GLU A 20 -3.30 -1.53 -0.91
C GLU A 20 -2.75 -2.52 0.13
N GLU A 21 -3.28 -2.51 1.36
CA GLU A 21 -2.88 -3.45 2.42
C GLU A 21 -3.16 -4.90 2.03
N MET A 22 -4.31 -5.16 1.39
CA MET A 22 -4.64 -6.48 0.87
C MET A 22 -3.62 -6.95 -0.18
N HIS A 23 -3.30 -6.12 -1.17
CA HIS A 23 -2.31 -6.45 -2.20
C HIS A 23 -0.88 -6.54 -1.64
N SER A 24 -0.54 -5.75 -0.62
CA SER A 24 0.72 -5.86 0.13
C SER A 24 0.86 -7.23 0.78
N THR A 25 -0.19 -7.70 1.44
CA THR A 25 -0.23 -9.02 2.08
C THR A 25 -0.08 -10.13 1.04
N GLU A 26 -0.78 -10.03 -0.08
CA GLU A 26 -0.68 -10.99 -1.20
C GLU A 26 0.75 -11.02 -1.77
N LEU A 27 1.38 -9.87 -2.00
CA LEU A 27 2.76 -9.77 -2.47
C LEU A 27 3.73 -10.44 -1.50
N HIS A 28 3.55 -10.24 -0.19
CA HIS A 28 4.39 -10.91 0.81
C HIS A 28 4.24 -12.43 0.76
N GLN A 29 3.02 -12.94 0.60
CA GLN A 29 2.76 -14.38 0.46
C GLN A 29 3.41 -14.96 -0.81
N MET A 30 3.28 -14.27 -1.95
CA MET A 30 3.91 -14.71 -3.21
C MET A 30 5.44 -14.66 -3.13
N THR A 31 6.00 -13.65 -2.47
CA THR A 31 7.45 -13.54 -2.25
C THR A 31 7.97 -14.68 -1.36
N ALA A 32 7.25 -15.03 -0.30
CA ALA A 32 7.57 -16.18 0.54
C ALA A 32 7.52 -17.49 -0.25
N ALA A 33 6.49 -17.68 -1.10
CA ALA A 33 6.34 -18.86 -1.95
C ALA A 33 7.49 -19.02 -2.96
N VAL A 34 7.98 -17.92 -3.55
CA VAL A 34 9.18 -17.94 -4.41
C VAL A 34 10.42 -18.34 -3.61
N HIS A 35 10.57 -17.81 -2.41
CA HIS A 35 11.70 -18.14 -1.55
C HIS A 35 11.71 -19.63 -1.17
N GLU A 36 10.57 -20.20 -0.80
CA GLU A 36 10.41 -21.62 -0.53
C GLU A 36 10.78 -22.49 -1.74
N ALA A 37 10.34 -22.11 -2.94
CA ALA A 37 10.69 -22.85 -4.15
C ALA A 37 12.20 -22.84 -4.44
N ARG A 38 12.86 -21.70 -4.24
CA ARG A 38 14.32 -21.57 -4.37
C ARG A 38 15.06 -22.41 -3.33
N GLN A 39 14.59 -22.40 -2.10
CA GLN A 39 15.14 -23.24 -1.02
C GLN A 39 15.02 -24.74 -1.32
N ALA A 40 13.86 -25.17 -1.83
CA ALA A 40 13.65 -26.56 -2.23
C ALA A 40 14.63 -27.01 -3.33
N ILE A 41 14.94 -26.14 -4.30
CA ILE A 41 15.95 -26.42 -5.34
C ILE A 41 17.34 -26.57 -4.74
N VAL A 42 17.72 -25.72 -3.77
CA VAL A 42 19.03 -25.81 -3.09
C VAL A 42 19.14 -27.12 -2.33
N VAL A 43 18.12 -27.51 -1.57
CA VAL A 43 18.07 -28.76 -0.84
C VAL A 43 18.22 -29.97 -1.79
N GLU A 44 17.48 -29.98 -2.91
CA GLU A 44 17.59 -31.07 -3.90
C GLU A 44 18.98 -31.14 -4.56
N GLN A 45 19.62 -29.99 -4.80
CA GLN A 45 21.00 -29.94 -5.29
C GLN A 45 22.00 -30.54 -4.30
N ASP A 46 21.85 -30.24 -3.02
CA ASP A 46 22.74 -30.77 -1.98
C ASP A 46 22.51 -32.27 -1.76
N MET A 47 21.26 -32.74 -1.79
CA MET A 47 20.95 -34.16 -1.80
C MET A 47 21.58 -34.88 -3.01
N THR A 48 21.50 -34.31 -4.20
CA THR A 48 22.12 -34.86 -5.41
C THR A 48 23.64 -34.99 -5.27
N LYS A 49 24.29 -33.98 -4.69
CA LYS A 49 25.74 -34.05 -4.39
C LYS A 49 26.08 -35.17 -3.44
N SER A 50 25.33 -35.36 -2.35
CA SER A 50 25.51 -36.43 -1.39
C SER A 50 25.38 -37.80 -2.07
N VAL A 51 24.29 -38.03 -2.81
CA VAL A 51 24.05 -39.26 -3.57
C VAL A 51 25.21 -39.59 -4.53
N ARG A 52 25.77 -38.56 -5.20
CA ARG A 52 26.93 -38.75 -6.09
C ARG A 52 28.18 -39.19 -5.32
N ILE A 53 28.45 -38.59 -4.15
CA ILE A 53 29.57 -39.00 -3.29
C ILE A 53 29.41 -40.45 -2.82
N ASP A 54 28.21 -40.83 -2.40
CA ASP A 54 27.87 -42.17 -1.96
C ASP A 54 28.08 -43.20 -3.10
N GLY A 55 27.64 -42.86 -4.33
CA GLY A 55 27.85 -43.67 -5.52
C GLY A 55 29.31 -43.87 -5.87
N HIS A 56 30.15 -42.84 -5.77
CA HIS A 56 31.59 -42.96 -5.97
C HIS A 56 32.25 -43.83 -4.91
N SER A 57 31.80 -43.69 -3.65
CA SER A 57 32.30 -44.52 -2.53
C SER A 57 31.93 -45.98 -2.73
N ALA A 58 30.71 -46.28 -3.15
CA ALA A 58 30.25 -47.63 -3.47
C ALA A 58 31.08 -48.29 -4.59
N LEU A 59 31.37 -47.54 -5.64
CA LEU A 59 32.28 -48.01 -6.71
C LEU A 59 33.68 -48.33 -6.21
N ALA A 60 34.23 -47.48 -5.34
CA ALA A 60 35.60 -47.66 -4.83
C ALA A 60 35.77 -48.96 -4.00
N ILE A 61 34.70 -49.40 -3.32
CA ILE A 61 34.70 -50.63 -2.51
C ILE A 61 34.13 -51.85 -3.28
N GLY A 62 33.77 -51.69 -4.55
CA GLY A 62 33.22 -52.76 -5.39
C GLY A 62 31.74 -53.09 -5.12
N ASP A 63 31.02 -52.26 -4.41
CA ASP A 63 29.57 -52.40 -4.14
C ASP A 63 28.75 -51.99 -5.37
N ARG A 64 28.46 -52.96 -6.23
CA ARG A 64 27.69 -52.80 -7.44
C ARG A 64 26.23 -52.37 -7.18
N VAL A 65 25.64 -52.90 -6.12
CA VAL A 65 24.25 -52.61 -5.77
C VAL A 65 24.11 -51.19 -5.26
N GLY A 66 24.99 -50.77 -4.37
CA GLY A 66 25.04 -49.40 -3.86
C GLY A 66 25.24 -48.39 -5.00
N TRP A 67 26.10 -48.67 -5.95
CA TRP A 67 26.28 -47.83 -7.15
C TRP A 67 25.03 -47.74 -8.01
N MET A 68 24.34 -48.88 -8.32
CA MET A 68 23.09 -48.86 -9.10
C MET A 68 21.98 -48.08 -8.43
N ILE A 69 21.85 -48.17 -7.10
CA ILE A 69 20.90 -47.40 -6.32
C ILE A 69 21.19 -45.87 -6.47
N SER A 70 22.47 -45.53 -6.33
CA SER A 70 22.91 -44.12 -6.47
C SER A 70 22.63 -43.56 -7.87
N GLU A 71 22.85 -44.34 -8.92
CA GLU A 71 22.55 -43.94 -10.30
C GLU A 71 21.06 -43.67 -10.50
N THR A 72 20.20 -44.60 -10.06
CA THR A 72 18.74 -44.42 -10.12
C THR A 72 18.26 -43.20 -9.32
N GLN A 73 18.87 -42.96 -8.17
CA GLN A 73 18.55 -41.74 -7.38
C GLN A 73 18.98 -40.47 -8.08
N GLN A 74 20.13 -40.45 -8.77
CA GLN A 74 20.57 -39.29 -9.57
C GLN A 74 19.61 -38.99 -10.72
N GLU A 75 19.16 -40.02 -11.45
CA GLU A 75 18.16 -39.84 -12.52
C GLU A 75 16.86 -39.27 -11.98
N THR A 76 16.37 -39.77 -10.84
CA THR A 76 15.18 -39.27 -10.16
C THR A 76 15.35 -37.81 -9.71
N SER A 77 16.53 -37.45 -9.21
CA SER A 77 16.86 -36.08 -8.79
C SER A 77 16.81 -35.10 -9.97
N VAL A 78 17.23 -35.49 -11.16
CA VAL A 78 17.12 -34.66 -12.37
C VAL A 78 15.64 -34.29 -12.66
N TRP A 79 14.74 -35.26 -12.57
CA TRP A 79 13.31 -35.03 -12.78
C TRP A 79 12.70 -34.16 -11.69
N ARG A 80 13.04 -34.39 -10.42
CA ARG A 80 12.58 -33.56 -9.32
C ARG A 80 13.05 -32.11 -9.47
N ARG A 81 14.31 -31.90 -9.83
CA ARG A 81 14.86 -30.56 -10.04
C ARG A 81 14.14 -29.82 -11.16
N ARG A 82 13.89 -30.47 -12.31
CA ARG A 82 13.10 -29.87 -13.42
C ARG A 82 11.72 -29.46 -12.94
N ARG A 83 11.06 -30.30 -12.14
CA ARG A 83 9.74 -29.99 -11.59
C ARG A 83 9.79 -28.79 -10.64
N LEU A 84 10.79 -28.72 -9.77
CA LEU A 84 10.97 -27.59 -8.86
C LEU A 84 11.30 -26.29 -9.60
N GLU A 85 12.09 -26.36 -10.67
CA GLU A 85 12.36 -25.21 -11.52
C GLU A 85 11.08 -24.67 -12.20
N GLN A 86 10.19 -25.54 -12.69
CA GLN A 86 8.88 -25.14 -13.20
C GLN A 86 8.02 -24.45 -12.13
N VAL A 87 7.94 -25.05 -10.95
CA VAL A 87 7.19 -24.45 -9.81
C VAL A 87 7.77 -23.09 -9.43
N ARG A 88 9.09 -22.93 -9.42
CA ARG A 88 9.72 -21.63 -9.17
C ARG A 88 9.30 -20.61 -10.22
N GLU A 89 9.37 -20.95 -11.52
CA GLU A 89 8.98 -20.06 -12.61
C GLU A 89 7.51 -19.64 -12.52
N GLU A 90 6.60 -20.56 -12.23
CA GLU A 90 5.18 -20.27 -12.01
C GLU A 90 4.99 -19.30 -10.82
N ARG A 91 5.67 -19.54 -9.72
CA ARG A 91 5.61 -18.66 -8.53
C ARG A 91 6.23 -17.28 -8.77
N GLU A 92 7.30 -17.20 -9.56
CA GLU A 92 7.91 -15.93 -9.96
C GLU A 92 6.94 -15.10 -10.83
N GLN A 93 6.23 -15.72 -11.77
CA GLN A 93 5.20 -15.04 -12.56
C GLN A 93 4.05 -14.51 -11.70
N LEU A 94 3.58 -15.30 -10.73
CA LEU A 94 2.54 -14.88 -9.79
C LEU A 94 3.03 -13.72 -8.89
N ASN A 95 4.27 -13.77 -8.44
CA ASN A 95 4.87 -12.71 -7.64
C ASN A 95 4.99 -11.40 -8.43
N ASP A 96 5.39 -11.47 -9.71
CA ASP A 96 5.46 -10.29 -10.58
C ASP A 96 4.06 -9.69 -10.82
N ALA A 97 3.03 -10.52 -11.02
CA ALA A 97 1.64 -10.05 -11.13
C ALA A 97 1.15 -9.38 -9.83
N ALA A 98 1.41 -9.99 -8.67
CA ALA A 98 1.08 -9.41 -7.37
C ALA A 98 1.80 -8.08 -7.12
N ARG A 99 3.06 -7.99 -7.55
CA ARG A 99 3.84 -6.73 -7.48
C ARG A 99 3.23 -5.62 -8.31
N GLN A 100 2.79 -5.92 -9.53
CA GLN A 100 2.11 -4.95 -10.38
C GLN A 100 0.80 -4.46 -9.75
N GLN A 101 -0.03 -5.37 -9.22
CA GLN A 101 -1.27 -5.02 -8.53
C GLN A 101 -1.03 -4.14 -7.30
N PHE A 102 -0.01 -4.45 -6.51
CA PHE A 102 0.39 -3.63 -5.37
C PHE A 102 0.79 -2.22 -5.81
N MET A 103 1.63 -2.08 -6.84
CA MET A 103 2.07 -0.79 -7.35
C MET A 103 0.90 0.04 -7.91
N GLU A 104 -0.04 -0.58 -8.60
CA GLU A 104 -1.25 0.09 -9.10
C GLU A 104 -2.16 0.56 -7.96
N SER A 105 -2.38 -0.27 -6.95
CA SER A 105 -3.21 0.10 -5.79
C SER A 105 -2.59 1.24 -4.99
N ARG A 106 -1.29 1.21 -4.79
CA ARG A 106 -0.52 2.28 -4.16
C ARG A 106 -0.65 3.61 -4.92
N LEU A 107 -0.48 3.58 -6.24
CA LEU A 107 -0.63 4.78 -7.07
C LEU A 107 -2.04 5.37 -6.97
N LYS A 108 -3.07 4.51 -7.00
CA LYS A 108 -4.47 4.95 -6.84
C LYS A 108 -4.71 5.59 -5.46
N ARG A 109 -4.16 5.02 -4.38
CA ARG A 109 -4.25 5.61 -3.05
C ARG A 109 -3.59 6.99 -3.00
N GLU A 110 -2.36 7.10 -3.49
CA GLU A 110 -1.61 8.38 -3.52
C GLU A 110 -2.37 9.46 -4.33
N GLN A 111 -2.96 9.10 -5.47
CA GLN A 111 -3.81 10.00 -6.25
C GLN A 111 -5.04 10.46 -5.48
N MET A 112 -5.71 9.56 -4.77
CA MET A 112 -6.90 9.90 -3.98
C MET A 112 -6.57 10.75 -2.75
N GLU A 113 -5.43 10.50 -2.09
CA GLU A 113 -4.93 11.35 -1.02
C GLU A 113 -4.67 12.79 -1.52
N HIS A 114 -4.01 12.92 -2.66
CA HIS A 114 -3.78 14.24 -3.27
C HIS A 114 -5.08 14.98 -3.54
N VAL A 115 -6.08 14.32 -4.14
CA VAL A 115 -7.41 14.91 -4.37
C VAL A 115 -8.10 15.30 -3.06
N PHE A 116 -7.99 14.48 -2.02
CA PHE A 116 -8.54 14.79 -0.72
C PHE A 116 -7.89 16.03 -0.10
N ASP A 117 -6.56 16.12 -0.16
CA ASP A 117 -5.79 17.24 0.38
C ASP A 117 -6.12 18.56 -0.35
N GLU A 118 -6.22 18.53 -1.68
CA GLU A 118 -6.63 19.70 -2.47
C GLU A 118 -8.03 20.19 -2.08
N VAL A 119 -9.01 19.26 -2.02
CA VAL A 119 -10.39 19.63 -1.69
C VAL A 119 -10.49 20.11 -0.23
N SER A 120 -9.70 19.54 0.69
CA SER A 120 -9.61 19.96 2.07
C SER A 120 -9.07 21.38 2.20
N ALA A 121 -7.97 21.69 1.52
CA ALA A 121 -7.39 23.03 1.49
C ALA A 121 -8.36 24.08 0.94
N TRP A 122 -9.07 23.75 -0.14
CA TRP A 122 -10.12 24.63 -0.67
C TRP A 122 -11.26 24.86 0.31
N ALA A 123 -11.69 23.84 1.02
CA ALA A 123 -12.73 23.94 2.04
C ALA A 123 -12.33 24.87 3.19
N GLU A 124 -11.07 24.78 3.66
CA GLU A 124 -10.52 25.65 4.72
C GLU A 124 -10.47 27.11 4.27
N ILE A 125 -10.01 27.38 3.06
CA ILE A 125 -9.98 28.74 2.49
C ILE A 125 -11.40 29.32 2.41
N GLU A 126 -12.36 28.54 1.93
CA GLU A 126 -13.75 28.98 1.80
C GLU A 126 -14.39 29.25 3.18
N GLU A 127 -14.12 28.40 4.17
CA GLU A 127 -14.60 28.60 5.52
C GLU A 127 -13.96 29.83 6.17
N GLY A 128 -12.66 30.07 5.96
CA GLY A 128 -11.97 31.27 6.38
C GLY A 128 -12.57 32.56 5.79
N ARG A 129 -12.88 32.55 4.49
CA ARG A 129 -13.56 33.68 3.81
C ARG A 129 -14.95 33.97 4.41
N ARG A 130 -15.73 32.91 4.70
CA ARG A 130 -17.05 33.07 5.34
C ARG A 130 -16.94 33.63 6.75
N MET A 131 -15.99 33.14 7.54
CA MET A 131 -15.76 33.65 8.88
C MET A 131 -15.33 35.12 8.87
N GLN A 132 -14.49 35.51 7.90
CA GLN A 132 -14.08 36.89 7.73
C GLN A 132 -15.27 37.78 7.35
N ALA A 133 -16.10 37.37 6.37
CA ALA A 133 -17.28 38.12 5.99
C ALA A 133 -18.26 38.36 7.15
N VAL A 134 -18.49 37.31 7.98
CA VAL A 134 -19.31 37.42 9.21
C VAL A 134 -18.69 38.38 10.21
N SER A 135 -17.37 38.37 10.36
CA SER A 135 -16.65 39.29 11.26
C SER A 135 -16.78 40.75 10.79
N ASP A 136 -16.61 40.96 9.48
CA ASP A 136 -16.73 42.29 8.85
C ASP A 136 -18.16 42.83 8.99
N ASP A 137 -19.17 42.02 8.74
CA ASP A 137 -20.58 42.40 8.94
C ASP A 137 -20.87 42.79 10.39
N ARG A 138 -20.35 42.04 11.36
CA ARG A 138 -20.48 42.39 12.81
C ARG A 138 -19.77 43.69 13.16
N PHE A 139 -18.61 43.93 12.60
CA PHE A 139 -17.87 45.16 12.77
C PHE A 139 -18.65 46.38 12.21
N LEU A 140 -19.14 46.29 10.99
CA LEU A 140 -19.94 47.31 10.34
C LEU A 140 -21.24 47.57 11.08
N ALA A 141 -21.90 46.53 11.58
CA ALA A 141 -23.12 46.69 12.39
C ALA A 141 -22.85 47.43 13.70
N ARG A 142 -21.77 47.11 14.41
CA ARG A 142 -21.35 47.83 15.64
C ARG A 142 -21.03 49.27 15.36
N ARG A 143 -20.31 49.58 14.30
CA ARG A 143 -19.95 50.94 13.90
C ARG A 143 -21.21 51.77 13.59
N ARG A 144 -22.15 51.25 12.79
CA ARG A 144 -23.41 51.91 12.49
C ARG A 144 -24.24 52.22 13.77
N TRP A 145 -24.24 51.25 14.68
CA TRP A 145 -24.94 51.38 15.96
C TRP A 145 -24.32 52.50 16.85
N THR A 146 -22.99 52.55 16.94
CA THR A 146 -22.29 53.61 17.68
C THR A 146 -22.52 54.98 17.07
N GLU A 147 -22.45 55.13 15.74
CA GLU A 147 -22.72 56.36 15.03
C GLU A 147 -24.18 56.84 15.22
N ALA A 148 -25.15 55.90 15.19
CA ALA A 148 -26.56 56.23 15.43
C ALA A 148 -26.80 56.68 16.85
N LYS A 149 -26.18 56.03 17.86
CA LYS A 149 -26.26 56.39 19.26
C LYS A 149 -25.67 57.78 19.54
N GLU A 150 -24.59 58.12 18.89
CA GLU A 150 -23.92 59.41 19.03
C GLU A 150 -24.77 60.55 18.40
N LYS A 151 -25.38 60.30 17.25
CA LYS A 151 -26.36 61.25 16.64
C LYS A 151 -27.54 61.56 17.58
N ILE A 152 -28.14 60.54 18.17
CA ILE A 152 -29.25 60.70 19.09
C ILE A 152 -28.82 61.53 20.35
N ARG A 153 -27.61 61.31 20.85
CA ARG A 153 -27.09 62.06 21.98
C ARG A 153 -26.91 63.55 21.63
N VAL A 154 -26.31 63.87 20.50
CA VAL A 154 -26.12 65.25 20.03
C VAL A 154 -27.46 65.94 19.78
N ASP A 155 -28.43 65.24 19.18
CA ASP A 155 -29.78 65.80 18.97
C ASP A 155 -30.53 66.08 20.27
N GLN A 156 -30.30 65.27 21.34
CA GLN A 156 -30.88 65.53 22.66
C GLN A 156 -30.20 66.68 23.37
N GLU A 157 -28.90 66.86 23.27
CA GLU A 157 -28.15 67.99 23.84
C GLU A 157 -28.58 69.34 23.17
N MET A 158 -28.78 69.34 21.86
CA MET A 158 -29.23 70.52 21.15
C MET A 158 -30.69 70.91 21.46
N LYS A 159 -31.57 70.01 21.85
CA LYS A 159 -32.94 70.28 22.22
C LYS A 159 -33.12 70.72 23.65
N SER A 160 -32.09 70.54 24.49
CA SER A 160 -32.10 70.90 25.91
C SER A 160 -31.37 72.23 26.24
N SER A 161 -30.81 72.89 25.21
CA SER A 161 -30.22 74.25 25.26
C SER A 161 -31.15 75.25 24.62
#